data_46fc3df9c4818833c35f3f64008dc744
#
_entry.id   46fc3df9c4818833c35f3f64008dc744
#
_cell.length_a   1.000
_cell.length_b   1.000
_cell.length_c   1.000
_cell.angle_alpha   90.00
_cell.angle_beta   90.00
_cell.angle_gamma   90.00
#
_symmetry.space_group_name_H-M   'P 1'
#
loop_
_entity.id
_entity.type
_entity.pdbx_description
1 polymer ?
#
loop_
_entity_poly.entity_id
_entity_poly.type
_entity_poly.pdbx_seq_one_letter_code
_entity_poly.pdbx_strand_id
1 'polypeptide(L)'
;DAGRAMAEAIAKANPFGDAKILPGDGPSKEERENGFYDVLFIGEYPDGTSVRVSVSGDKDPGYGSTSKMISESALTLLETDTPGGVTTPGAVMAAPLLTRLEKNAGLTFLVEG
;
A
#
# COMPACT_ATOMS: atom_id res chain seq x y z
N ASP A 1 5.95 27.21 11.02
CA ASP A 1 6.46 26.01 10.38
C ASP A 1 5.30 25.30 9.67
N ALA A 2 5.34 25.31 8.33
CA ALA A 2 4.20 24.86 7.49
C ALA A 2 3.80 23.39 7.75
N GLY A 3 4.77 22.52 8.04
CA GLY A 3 4.50 21.11 8.34
C GLY A 3 3.71 20.93 9.63
N ARG A 4 3.99 21.73 10.65
CA ARG A 4 3.26 21.67 11.92
C ARG A 4 1.83 22.20 11.79
N ALA A 5 1.65 23.29 11.04
CA ALA A 5 0.33 23.83 10.76
C ALA A 5 -0.53 22.85 9.96
N MET A 6 0.06 22.14 9.00
CA MET A 6 -0.63 21.10 8.21
C MET A 6 -1.01 19.88 9.07
N ALA A 7 -0.11 19.42 9.94
CA ALA A 7 -0.42 18.34 10.88
C ALA A 7 -1.55 18.71 11.84
N GLU A 8 -1.58 19.93 12.36
CA GLU A 8 -2.66 20.45 13.21
C GLU A 8 -3.98 20.58 12.45
N ALA A 9 -3.95 20.97 11.17
CA ALA A 9 -5.13 21.04 10.33
C ALA A 9 -5.72 19.65 10.04
N ILE A 10 -4.88 18.65 9.76
CA ILE A 10 -5.30 17.26 9.56
C ILE A 10 -5.88 16.69 10.85
N ALA A 11 -5.24 16.92 12.00
CA ALA A 11 -5.75 16.47 13.29
C ALA A 11 -7.12 17.09 13.64
N LYS A 12 -7.32 18.38 13.32
CA LYS A 12 -8.60 19.09 13.49
C LYS A 12 -9.70 18.61 12.55
N ALA A 13 -9.34 18.24 11.33
CA ALA A 13 -10.31 17.76 10.34
C ALA A 13 -10.93 16.41 10.71
N ASN A 14 -10.33 15.69 11.68
CA ASN A 14 -10.76 14.35 12.12
C ASN A 14 -11.15 13.45 10.94
N PRO A 15 -10.22 13.21 9.99
CA PRO A 15 -10.53 12.50 8.74
C PRO A 15 -11.02 11.06 8.96
N PHE A 16 -10.86 10.53 10.18
CA PHE A 16 -11.31 9.19 10.56
C PHE A 16 -12.66 9.20 11.28
N GLY A 17 -13.27 10.38 11.46
CA GLY A 17 -14.58 10.53 12.11
C GLY A 17 -14.58 10.22 13.61
N ASP A 18 -15.74 10.37 14.24
CA ASP A 18 -15.96 10.04 15.65
C ASP A 18 -16.33 8.54 15.85
N ALA A 19 -16.01 7.70 14.89
CA ALA A 19 -16.24 6.27 15.01
C ALA A 19 -15.52 5.75 16.27
N LYS A 20 -16.27 5.28 17.23
CA LYS A 20 -15.76 4.60 18.42
C LYS A 20 -15.24 3.21 18.03
N ILE A 21 -14.20 3.20 17.21
CA ILE A 21 -13.48 1.96 16.91
C ILE A 21 -12.63 1.66 18.13
N LEU A 22 -12.94 0.60 18.83
CA LEU A 22 -12.15 0.16 19.97
C LEU A 22 -10.80 -0.37 19.50
N PRO A 23 -9.72 -0.21 20.27
CA PRO A 23 -8.45 -0.84 19.96
C PRO A 23 -8.63 -2.35 19.71
N GLY A 24 -8.25 -2.79 18.50
CA GLY A 24 -8.38 -4.18 18.06
C GLY A 24 -9.61 -4.49 17.20
N ASP A 25 -10.56 -3.58 17.07
CA ASP A 25 -11.75 -3.82 16.22
C ASP A 25 -11.33 -3.53 14.76
N GLY A 26 -10.90 -3.21 14.04
CA GLY A 26 -10.67 -2.96 12.62
C GLY A 26 -11.96 -2.60 11.86
N PRO A 27 -11.87 -2.39 10.57
CA PRO A 27 -13.02 -2.06 9.74
C PRO A 27 -14.02 -3.22 9.67
N SER A 28 -15.29 -2.88 9.52
CA SER A 28 -16.36 -3.85 9.27
C SER A 28 -16.09 -4.67 8.00
N LYS A 29 -16.81 -5.78 7.84
CA LYS A 29 -16.71 -6.57 6.61
C LYS A 29 -17.04 -5.75 5.36
N GLU A 30 -18.08 -4.92 5.45
CA GLU A 30 -18.52 -4.08 4.34
C GLU A 30 -17.46 -3.03 3.96
N GLU A 31 -16.85 -2.37 4.93
CA GLU A 31 -15.74 -1.43 4.69
C GLU A 31 -14.52 -2.11 4.09
N ARG A 32 -14.18 -3.32 4.55
CA ARG A 32 -13.07 -4.09 3.97
C ARG A 32 -13.32 -4.51 2.52
N GLU A 33 -14.54 -4.87 2.18
CA GLU A 33 -14.90 -5.37 0.85
C GLU A 33 -15.12 -4.25 -0.17
N ASN A 34 -15.63 -3.10 0.27
CA ASN A 34 -15.96 -1.95 -0.57
C ASN A 34 -14.91 -0.83 -0.52
N GLY A 35 -13.91 -0.96 0.34
CA GLY A 35 -12.81 -0.01 0.41
C GLY A 35 -11.97 -0.02 -0.88
N PHE A 36 -11.26 1.05 -1.10
CA PHE A 36 -10.25 1.18 -2.16
C PHE A 36 -9.19 2.19 -1.76
N TYR A 37 -8.10 2.21 -2.46
CA TYR A 37 -7.07 3.24 -2.31
C TYR A 37 -6.34 3.49 -3.62
N ASP A 38 -5.77 4.67 -3.72
CA ASP A 38 -4.89 5.08 -4.80
C ASP A 38 -3.75 5.91 -4.21
N VAL A 39 -2.51 5.52 -4.50
CA VAL A 39 -1.30 6.14 -3.95
C VAL A 39 -0.39 6.54 -5.10
N LEU A 40 -0.09 7.82 -5.18
CA LEU A 40 0.88 8.37 -6.14
C LEU A 40 2.26 8.46 -5.50
N PHE A 41 3.23 7.85 -6.13
CA PHE A 41 4.65 7.98 -5.81
C PHE A 41 5.32 8.90 -6.84
N ILE A 42 6.11 9.86 -6.36
CA ILE A 42 6.91 10.75 -7.20
C ILE A 42 8.37 10.54 -6.80
N GLY A 43 9.15 10.00 -7.72
CA GLY A 43 10.60 9.87 -7.58
C GLY A 43 11.29 11.01 -8.32
N GLU A 44 12.18 11.73 -7.64
CA GLU A 44 12.99 12.81 -8.24
C GLU A 44 14.44 12.35 -8.35
N TYR A 45 15.02 12.53 -9.53
CA TYR A 45 16.43 12.25 -9.79
C TYR A 45 17.30 13.49 -9.52
N PRO A 46 18.59 13.30 -9.22
CA PRO A 46 19.51 14.42 -8.98
C PRO A 46 19.66 15.40 -10.16
N ASP A 47 19.34 14.96 -11.37
CA ASP A 47 19.35 15.78 -12.59
C ASP A 47 18.06 16.62 -12.79
N GLY A 48 17.12 16.53 -11.85
CA GLY A 48 15.83 17.25 -11.89
C GLY A 48 14.74 16.55 -12.69
N THR A 49 15.00 15.38 -13.27
CA THR A 49 13.95 14.55 -13.87
C THR A 49 13.12 13.85 -12.81
N SER A 50 11.90 13.47 -13.13
CA SER A 50 11.01 12.75 -12.22
C SER A 50 10.34 11.57 -12.90
N VAL A 51 9.97 10.58 -12.09
CA VAL A 51 9.11 9.47 -12.46
C VAL A 51 7.90 9.46 -11.53
N ARG A 52 6.73 9.18 -12.09
CA ARG A 52 5.47 9.06 -11.34
C ARG A 52 4.95 7.65 -11.50
N VAL A 53 4.58 7.04 -10.38
CA VAL A 53 4.01 5.69 -10.34
C VAL A 53 2.78 5.72 -9.45
N SER A 54 1.65 5.23 -9.93
CA SER A 54 0.48 5.03 -9.11
C SER A 54 0.32 3.55 -8.74
N VAL A 55 -0.19 3.34 -7.53
CA VAL A 55 -0.55 2.01 -7.01
C VAL A 55 -1.95 2.09 -6.45
N SER A 56 -2.88 1.34 -7.01
CA SER A 56 -4.24 1.26 -6.51
C SER A 56 -4.60 -0.14 -6.06
N GLY A 57 -5.57 -0.24 -5.14
CA GLY A 57 -6.09 -1.49 -4.64
C GLY A 57 -7.62 -1.46 -4.52
N ASP A 58 -8.25 -2.60 -4.76
CA ASP A 58 -9.71 -2.81 -4.84
C ASP A 58 -10.36 -3.13 -3.49
N LYS A 59 -9.62 -3.03 -2.39
CA LYS A 59 -10.07 -3.32 -1.04
C LYS A 59 -9.53 -2.28 -0.06
N ASP A 60 -10.07 -2.27 1.15
CA ASP A 60 -9.53 -1.45 2.23
C ASP A 60 -8.02 -1.69 2.42
N PRO A 61 -7.22 -0.62 2.55
CA PRO A 61 -5.76 -0.75 2.64
C PRO A 61 -5.28 -1.39 3.94
N GLY A 62 -6.04 -1.27 5.03
CA GLY A 62 -5.63 -1.71 6.36
C GLY A 62 -5.62 -3.22 6.52
N TYR A 63 -6.70 -3.86 6.13
CA TYR A 63 -6.93 -5.30 6.32
C TYR A 63 -7.25 -6.04 5.02
N GLY A 64 -8.18 -5.51 4.22
CA GLY A 64 -8.67 -6.17 3.02
C GLY A 64 -7.56 -6.42 1.99
N SER A 65 -6.86 -5.39 1.61
CA SER A 65 -5.75 -5.47 0.66
C SER A 65 -4.47 -6.04 1.30
N THR A 66 -4.13 -5.59 2.51
CA THR A 66 -2.90 -6.03 3.21
C THR A 66 -2.88 -7.54 3.47
N SER A 67 -4.01 -8.16 3.83
CA SER A 67 -4.07 -9.61 4.02
C SER A 67 -3.75 -10.40 2.74
N LYS A 68 -4.21 -9.91 1.59
CA LYS A 68 -3.88 -10.50 0.29
C LYS A 68 -2.41 -10.27 -0.07
N MET A 69 -1.90 -9.04 0.13
CA MET A 69 -0.50 -8.72 -0.15
C MET A 69 0.48 -9.58 0.65
N ILE A 70 0.24 -9.78 1.95
CA ILE A 70 1.12 -10.61 2.77
C ILE A 70 1.06 -12.08 2.38
N SER A 71 -0.12 -12.58 2.03
CA SER A 71 -0.31 -13.96 1.56
C SER A 71 0.43 -14.21 0.24
N GLU A 72 0.28 -13.32 -0.73
CA GLU A 72 0.98 -13.41 -2.01
C GLU A 72 2.50 -13.25 -1.85
N SER A 73 2.94 -12.40 -0.92
CA SER A 73 4.38 -12.27 -0.59
C SER A 73 4.94 -13.57 -0.03
N ALA A 74 4.23 -14.24 0.87
CA ALA A 74 4.64 -15.52 1.43
C ALA A 74 4.71 -16.61 0.36
N LEU A 75 3.70 -16.70 -0.52
CA LEU A 75 3.68 -17.66 -1.62
C LEU A 75 4.81 -17.39 -2.63
N THR A 76 5.07 -16.12 -2.95
CA THR A 76 6.17 -15.73 -3.84
C THR A 76 7.51 -16.15 -3.26
N LEU A 77 7.70 -15.96 -1.95
CA LEU A 77 8.94 -16.34 -1.26
C LEU A 77 9.21 -17.85 -1.32
N LEU A 78 8.16 -18.68 -1.27
CA LEU A 78 8.28 -20.13 -1.40
C LEU A 78 8.67 -20.60 -2.81
N GLU A 79 8.32 -19.81 -3.83
CA GLU A 79 8.51 -20.14 -5.23
C GLU A 79 9.74 -19.45 -5.88
N THR A 80 10.38 -18.52 -5.14
CA THR A 80 11.48 -17.70 -5.64
C THR A 80 12.75 -18.00 -4.89
N ASP A 81 13.83 -18.28 -5.60
CA ASP A 81 15.16 -18.39 -5.00
C ASP A 81 15.69 -17.00 -4.66
N THR A 82 15.68 -16.67 -3.38
CA THR A 82 16.11 -15.35 -2.88
C THR A 82 17.33 -15.48 -1.98
N PRO A 83 18.26 -14.51 -2.01
CA PRO A 83 19.35 -14.49 -1.04
C PRO A 83 18.80 -14.36 0.38
N GLY A 84 19.38 -15.10 1.32
CA GLY A 84 19.05 -15.01 2.73
C GLY A 84 19.44 -13.64 3.30
N GLY A 85 18.75 -13.23 4.37
CA GLY A 85 19.03 -11.98 5.07
C GLY A 85 17.77 -11.25 5.54
N VAL A 86 17.95 -10.05 6.11
CA VAL A 86 16.87 -9.14 6.47
C VAL A 86 16.69 -8.12 5.35
N THR A 87 15.55 -8.20 4.67
CA THR A 87 15.25 -7.38 3.50
C THR A 87 13.74 -7.16 3.34
N THR A 88 13.32 -6.42 2.34
CA THR A 88 11.90 -6.22 2.02
C THR A 88 11.47 -7.09 0.84
N PRO A 89 10.21 -7.56 0.80
CA PRO A 89 9.69 -8.36 -0.32
C PRO A 89 9.91 -7.71 -1.69
N GLY A 90 9.67 -6.40 -1.78
CA GLY A 90 9.87 -5.66 -3.03
C GLY A 90 11.32 -5.63 -3.51
N ALA A 91 12.30 -5.66 -2.60
CA ALA A 91 13.71 -5.64 -2.98
C ALA A 91 14.19 -6.98 -3.55
N VAL A 92 13.70 -8.10 -3.04
CA VAL A 92 14.20 -9.44 -3.42
C VAL A 92 13.30 -10.20 -4.39
N MET A 93 12.02 -9.83 -4.47
CA MET A 93 11.03 -10.55 -5.28
C MET A 93 10.25 -9.63 -6.23
N ALA A 94 10.76 -8.43 -6.55
CA ALA A 94 10.01 -7.37 -7.23
C ALA A 94 9.14 -7.87 -8.40
N ALA A 95 9.73 -8.45 -9.43
CA ALA A 95 8.99 -8.86 -10.63
C ALA A 95 7.98 -9.99 -10.39
N PRO A 96 8.33 -11.14 -9.78
CA PRO A 96 7.35 -12.19 -9.52
C PRO A 96 6.26 -11.76 -8.53
N LEU A 97 6.61 -10.98 -7.50
CA LEU A 97 5.64 -10.48 -6.54
C LEU A 97 4.63 -9.51 -7.21
N LEU A 98 5.11 -8.58 -8.02
CA LEU A 98 4.27 -7.62 -8.73
C LEU A 98 3.22 -8.34 -9.59
N THR A 99 3.65 -9.33 -10.37
CA THR A 99 2.74 -10.16 -11.19
C THR A 99 1.68 -10.86 -10.35
N ARG A 100 2.04 -11.39 -9.18
CA ARG A 100 1.09 -12.06 -8.28
C ARG A 100 0.12 -11.07 -7.63
N LEU A 101 0.60 -9.91 -7.22
CA LEU A 101 -0.24 -8.86 -6.62
C LEU A 101 -1.30 -8.36 -7.59
N GLU A 102 -0.94 -8.13 -8.85
CA GLU A 102 -1.91 -7.76 -9.90
C GLU A 102 -2.93 -8.87 -10.16
N LYS A 103 -2.47 -10.09 -10.27
CA LYS A 103 -3.34 -11.21 -10.63
C LYS A 103 -4.28 -11.64 -9.51
N ASN A 104 -3.82 -11.65 -8.26
CA ASN A 104 -4.49 -12.32 -7.14
C ASN A 104 -4.92 -11.38 -6.01
N ALA A 105 -4.29 -10.21 -5.88
CA ALA A 105 -4.53 -9.31 -4.76
C ALA A 105 -5.36 -8.07 -5.10
N GLY A 106 -5.71 -7.88 -6.38
CA GLY A 106 -6.50 -6.74 -6.84
C GLY A 106 -5.74 -5.42 -6.83
N LEU A 107 -4.42 -5.47 -6.98
CA LEU A 107 -3.59 -4.29 -7.12
C LEU A 107 -3.38 -3.94 -8.60
N THR A 108 -3.17 -2.65 -8.86
CA THR A 108 -2.76 -2.15 -10.16
C THR A 108 -1.55 -1.23 -9.98
N PHE A 109 -0.56 -1.38 -10.82
CA PHE A 109 0.66 -0.56 -10.84
C PHE A 109 0.80 0.13 -12.19
N LEU A 110 0.89 1.45 -12.20
CA LEU A 110 0.99 2.24 -13.43
C LEU A 110 2.17 3.20 -13.36
N VAL A 111 2.96 3.25 -14.42
CA VAL A 111 3.91 4.34 -14.63
C VAL A 111 3.16 5.45 -15.38
N GLU A 112 3.03 6.59 -14.73
CA GLU A 112 2.36 7.76 -15.30
C GLU A 112 3.39 8.61 -16.04
N GLY A 113 3.10 8.91 -17.29
CA GLY A 113 4.00 9.70 -18.15
C GLY A 113 4.18 11.14 -17.71
#